data_dcbcc016e1d4307fc920abb31242a2ca
#
_entry.id   dcbcc016e1d4307fc920abb31242a2ca
#
_cell.length_a   1.000
_cell.length_b   1.000
_cell.length_c   1.000
_cell.angle_alpha   90.00
_cell.angle_beta   90.00
_cell.angle_gamma   90.00
#
_symmetry.space_group_name_H-M   'P 1'
#
loop_
_entity.id
_entity.type
_entity.pdbx_description
1 polymer ?
#
loop_
_entity_poly.entity_id
_entity_poly.type
_entity_poly.pdbx_seq_one_letter_code
_entity_poly.pdbx_strand_id
1 'polypeptide(L)'
;MITIRFVSHTGIFNWACTIAQYGFWGTHCEAVMPDGSYLGAISDGVKARNPKYDKGSLKHEIFLDVKATSYQAEIFHAFIESQIGKPYDLWAILAYFYPSRDWQSFDAWYCSELLAAGLAECGILPKEMAVKFSRVTPRDLMLLVSTRTGL
;
A
#
# COMPACT_ATOMS: atom_id res chain seq x y z
N MET A 1 -2.40 14.51 9.46
CA MET A 1 -3.24 13.34 9.17
C MET A 1 -2.71 12.70 7.89
N ILE A 2 -2.70 11.37 7.79
CA ILE A 2 -2.28 10.63 6.60
C ILE A 2 -3.52 9.91 6.07
N THR A 3 -3.84 10.10 4.79
CA THR A 3 -4.99 9.43 4.17
C THR A 3 -4.49 8.31 3.26
N ILE A 4 -5.02 7.10 3.45
CA ILE A 4 -4.73 5.93 2.62
C ILE A 4 -6.00 5.52 1.88
N ARG A 5 -5.90 5.40 0.58
CA ARG A 5 -6.94 4.91 -0.32
C ARG A 5 -6.80 3.40 -0.48
N PHE A 6 -7.87 2.65 -0.27
CA PHE A 6 -7.97 1.21 -0.58
C PHE A 6 -8.97 1.01 -1.70
N VAL A 7 -8.60 0.20 -2.70
CA VAL A 7 -9.41 0.01 -3.90
C VAL A 7 -9.48 -1.43 -4.35
N SER A 8 -10.51 -1.74 -5.12
CA SER A 8 -10.56 -2.91 -5.99
C SER A 8 -10.91 -2.50 -7.41
N HIS A 9 -10.35 -3.24 -8.38
CA HIS A 9 -10.53 -3.01 -9.79
C HIS A 9 -11.17 -4.22 -10.48
N THR A 10 -11.59 -4.06 -11.72
CA THR A 10 -11.98 -5.17 -12.60
C THR A 10 -10.72 -5.88 -13.12
N GLY A 11 -10.80 -7.19 -13.38
CA GLY A 11 -9.74 -7.95 -14.05
C GLY A 11 -9.24 -9.18 -13.28
N ILE A 12 -8.54 -10.05 -14.00
CA ILE A 12 -8.08 -11.36 -13.48
C ILE A 12 -7.02 -11.22 -12.38
N PHE A 13 -6.17 -10.18 -12.45
CA PHE A 13 -5.17 -9.91 -11.45
C PHE A 13 -5.81 -9.55 -10.10
N ASN A 14 -6.87 -8.74 -10.14
CA ASN A 14 -7.64 -8.39 -8.96
C ASN A 14 -8.29 -9.63 -8.31
N TRP A 15 -8.80 -10.54 -9.12
CA TRP A 15 -9.36 -11.81 -8.64
C TRP A 15 -8.31 -12.67 -7.93
N ALA A 16 -7.11 -12.80 -8.48
CA ALA A 16 -6.01 -13.53 -7.85
C ALA A 16 -5.61 -12.92 -6.49
N CYS A 17 -5.50 -11.59 -6.41
CA CYS A 17 -5.23 -10.90 -5.15
C CYS A 17 -6.36 -11.10 -4.12
N THR A 18 -7.61 -11.10 -4.55
CA THR A 18 -8.77 -11.36 -3.67
C THR A 18 -8.69 -12.76 -3.07
N ILE A 19 -8.36 -13.78 -3.87
CA ILE A 19 -8.18 -15.16 -3.37
C ILE A 19 -7.02 -15.23 -2.37
N ALA A 20 -5.87 -14.64 -2.71
CA ALA A 20 -4.69 -14.63 -1.84
C ALA A 20 -4.95 -13.96 -0.48
N GLN A 21 -5.96 -13.10 -0.39
CA GLN A 21 -6.39 -12.40 0.82
C GLN A 21 -7.67 -12.99 1.45
N TYR A 22 -7.97 -14.26 1.19
CA TYR A 22 -9.14 -14.95 1.74
C TYR A 22 -10.47 -14.25 1.42
N GLY A 23 -10.63 -13.76 0.20
CA GLY A 23 -11.85 -13.11 -0.28
C GLY A 23 -11.96 -11.61 0.09
N PHE A 24 -10.92 -11.01 0.66
CA PHE A 24 -10.95 -9.59 0.96
C PHE A 24 -10.98 -8.75 -0.33
N TRP A 25 -11.89 -7.77 -0.38
CA TRP A 25 -12.18 -7.00 -1.61
C TRP A 25 -11.10 -5.98 -1.99
N GLY A 26 -10.42 -5.37 -0.98
CA GLY A 26 -9.40 -4.35 -1.19
C GLY A 26 -8.09 -4.98 -1.69
N THR A 27 -7.83 -4.88 -2.98
CA THR A 27 -6.70 -5.56 -3.61
C THR A 27 -5.51 -4.66 -3.88
N HIS A 28 -5.69 -3.34 -3.70
CA HIS A 28 -4.65 -2.34 -3.88
C HIS A 28 -4.83 -1.19 -2.88
N CYS A 29 -3.73 -0.51 -2.56
CA CYS A 29 -3.74 0.66 -1.68
C CYS A 29 -2.70 1.70 -2.12
N GLU A 30 -3.01 2.97 -1.86
CA GLU A 30 -2.22 4.14 -2.26
C GLU A 30 -2.25 5.22 -1.18
N ALA A 31 -1.20 6.02 -1.10
CA ALA A 31 -1.20 7.24 -0.29
C ALA A 31 -1.91 8.37 -1.06
N VAL A 32 -2.75 9.13 -0.38
CA VAL A 32 -3.27 10.39 -0.89
C VAL A 32 -2.26 11.48 -0.54
N MET A 33 -1.68 12.09 -1.56
CA MET A 33 -0.65 13.10 -1.41
C MET A 33 -1.25 14.50 -1.14
N PRO A 34 -0.49 15.44 -0.56
CA PRO A 34 -0.99 16.79 -0.27
C PRO A 34 -1.52 17.58 -1.49
N ASP A 35 -1.01 17.26 -2.69
CA ASP A 35 -1.47 17.84 -3.95
C ASP A 35 -2.74 17.17 -4.51
N GLY A 36 -3.26 16.16 -3.81
CA GLY A 36 -4.42 15.38 -4.19
C GLY A 36 -4.11 14.22 -5.16
N SER A 37 -2.87 14.01 -5.57
CA SER A 37 -2.48 12.84 -6.35
C SER A 37 -2.49 11.56 -5.51
N TYR A 38 -2.55 10.41 -6.16
CA TYR A 38 -2.41 9.10 -5.53
C TYR A 38 -1.03 8.53 -5.82
N LEU A 39 -0.28 8.18 -4.76
CA LEU A 39 1.06 7.62 -4.88
C LEU A 39 1.09 6.21 -4.31
N GLY A 40 1.50 5.26 -5.15
CA GLY A 40 1.58 3.85 -4.80
C GLY A 40 2.37 3.04 -5.81
N ALA A 41 2.57 1.75 -5.49
CA ALA A 41 3.26 0.79 -6.34
C ALA A 41 2.24 -0.09 -7.07
N ILE A 42 2.23 -0.07 -8.39
CA ILE A 42 1.48 -0.99 -9.27
C ILE A 42 2.42 -1.52 -10.36
N SER A 43 1.91 -2.35 -11.26
CA SER A 43 2.70 -3.09 -12.25
C SER A 43 3.72 -2.28 -13.05
N ASP A 44 3.56 -0.97 -13.17
CA ASP A 44 4.48 -0.03 -13.82
C ASP A 44 5.43 0.70 -12.85
N GLY A 45 5.49 0.25 -11.59
CA GLY A 45 6.35 0.77 -10.54
C GLY A 45 5.68 1.77 -9.59
N VAL A 46 6.52 2.42 -8.78
CA VAL A 46 6.09 3.46 -7.83
C VAL A 46 5.96 4.79 -8.55
N LYS A 47 4.75 5.34 -8.57
CA LYS A 47 4.44 6.60 -9.26
C LYS A 47 3.33 7.38 -8.57
N ALA A 48 3.37 8.70 -8.73
CA ALA A 48 2.24 9.57 -8.49
C ALA A 48 1.29 9.54 -9.71
N ARG A 49 -0.02 9.45 -9.44
CA ARG A 49 -1.06 9.32 -10.47
C ARG A 49 -2.20 10.31 -10.23
N ASN A 50 -2.82 10.75 -11.33
CA ASN A 50 -4.03 11.57 -11.23
C ASN A 50 -5.16 10.80 -10.54
N PRO A 51 -5.97 11.41 -9.66
CA PRO A 51 -7.07 10.75 -8.94
C PRO A 51 -8.12 10.06 -9.81
N LYS A 52 -8.12 10.32 -11.11
CA LYS A 52 -9.06 9.71 -12.06
C LYS A 52 -8.43 8.62 -12.94
N TYR A 53 -7.17 8.23 -12.66
CA TYR A 53 -6.43 7.32 -13.53
C TYR A 53 -7.08 5.95 -13.72
N ASP A 54 -7.82 5.48 -12.71
CA ASP A 54 -8.42 4.15 -12.66
C ASP A 54 -9.95 4.14 -12.79
N LYS A 55 -10.56 5.30 -13.09
CA LYS A 55 -12.02 5.49 -13.12
C LYS A 55 -12.77 4.44 -13.96
N GLY A 56 -12.14 3.94 -15.04
CA GLY A 56 -12.75 2.94 -15.93
C GLY A 56 -12.73 1.51 -15.39
N SER A 57 -11.89 1.20 -14.41
CA SER A 57 -11.71 -0.14 -13.82
C SER A 57 -12.10 -0.24 -12.36
N LEU A 58 -12.32 0.89 -11.69
CA LEU A 58 -12.63 0.98 -10.26
C LEU A 58 -13.98 0.33 -9.95
N LYS A 59 -14.01 -0.56 -8.95
CA LYS A 59 -15.24 -1.20 -8.42
C LYS A 59 -15.64 -0.63 -7.06
N HIS A 60 -14.69 -0.63 -6.14
CA HIS A 60 -14.88 -0.15 -4.76
C HIS A 60 -13.70 0.68 -4.34
N GLU A 61 -13.95 1.71 -3.57
CA GLU A 61 -12.90 2.48 -2.90
C GLU A 61 -13.36 2.93 -1.52
N ILE A 62 -12.39 3.01 -0.60
CA ILE A 62 -12.54 3.69 0.69
C ILE A 62 -11.28 4.48 1.00
N PHE A 63 -11.45 5.52 1.79
CA PHE A 63 -10.36 6.31 2.33
C PHE A 63 -10.32 6.14 3.84
N LEU A 64 -9.15 5.85 4.39
CA LEU A 64 -8.92 5.77 5.82
C LEU A 64 -7.94 6.85 6.25
N ASP A 65 -8.37 7.65 7.20
CA ASP A 65 -7.57 8.73 7.78
C ASP A 65 -6.84 8.22 9.02
N VAL A 66 -5.53 8.07 8.91
CA VAL A 66 -4.65 7.65 10.01
C VAL A 66 -4.27 8.89 10.82
N LYS A 67 -4.50 8.84 12.14
CA LYS A 67 -4.07 9.90 13.06
C LYS A 67 -2.56 10.07 13.00
N ALA A 68 -2.11 11.27 12.65
CA ALA A 68 -0.72 11.65 12.57
C ALA A 68 -0.55 13.13 12.92
N THR A 69 0.56 13.47 13.55
CA THR A 69 0.99 14.87 13.66
C THR A 69 1.40 15.40 12.28
N SER A 70 1.50 16.73 12.15
CA SER A 70 1.96 17.33 10.89
C SER A 70 3.36 16.84 10.52
N TYR A 71 4.24 16.72 11.51
CA TYR A 71 5.60 16.21 11.34
C TYR A 71 5.64 14.75 10.87
N GLN A 72 4.81 13.87 11.44
CA GLN A 72 4.69 12.48 11.00
C GLN A 72 4.17 12.37 9.57
N ALA A 73 3.18 13.18 9.22
CA ALA A 73 2.63 13.20 7.85
C ALA A 73 3.68 13.67 6.83
N GLU A 74 4.48 14.68 7.18
CA GLU A 74 5.58 15.17 6.35
C GLU A 74 6.63 14.08 6.10
N ILE A 75 7.09 13.38 7.15
CA ILE A 75 8.03 12.27 7.02
C ILE A 75 7.45 11.16 6.15
N PHE A 76 6.19 10.78 6.37
CA PHE A 76 5.52 9.76 5.57
C PHE A 76 5.51 10.13 4.09
N HIS A 77 5.03 11.32 3.73
CA HIS A 77 4.94 11.76 2.34
C HIS A 77 6.32 11.85 1.69
N ALA A 78 7.29 12.44 2.39
CA ALA A 78 8.68 12.52 1.89
C ALA A 78 9.29 11.14 1.64
N PHE A 79 9.06 10.18 2.54
CA PHE A 79 9.51 8.80 2.34
C PHE A 79 8.88 8.18 1.08
N ILE A 80 7.55 8.24 0.96
CA ILE A 80 6.84 7.66 -0.20
C ILE A 80 7.30 8.30 -1.50
N GLU A 81 7.46 9.62 -1.56
CA GLU A 81 7.98 10.35 -2.72
C GLU A 81 9.40 9.91 -3.09
N SER A 82 10.26 9.67 -2.12
CA SER A 82 11.63 9.20 -2.36
C SER A 82 11.71 7.83 -3.03
N GLN A 83 10.61 7.07 -3.02
CA GLN A 83 10.52 5.74 -3.65
C GLN A 83 10.05 5.78 -5.10
N ILE A 84 9.67 6.95 -5.63
CA ILE A 84 9.23 7.10 -7.04
C ILE A 84 10.31 6.59 -7.99
N GLY A 85 9.89 5.82 -8.99
CA GLY A 85 10.76 5.21 -9.99
C GLY A 85 11.25 3.80 -9.64
N LYS A 86 11.07 3.33 -8.40
CA LYS A 86 11.38 1.94 -8.05
C LYS A 86 10.40 0.97 -8.72
N PRO A 87 10.87 -0.23 -9.10
CA PRO A 87 10.04 -1.24 -9.74
C PRO A 87 8.98 -1.81 -8.78
N TYR A 88 7.96 -2.43 -9.37
CA TYR A 88 6.96 -3.20 -8.64
C TYR A 88 7.46 -4.61 -8.36
N ASP A 89 7.26 -5.09 -7.13
CA ASP A 89 7.65 -6.45 -6.75
C ASP A 89 6.57 -7.46 -7.14
N LEU A 90 6.63 -7.95 -8.38
CA LEU A 90 5.77 -9.04 -8.86
C LEU A 90 6.03 -10.36 -8.14
N TRP A 91 7.25 -10.58 -7.66
CA TRP A 91 7.63 -11.81 -6.96
C TRP A 91 7.00 -11.88 -5.57
N ALA A 92 6.76 -10.74 -4.92
CA ALA A 92 6.03 -10.69 -3.66
C ALA A 92 4.62 -11.29 -3.78
N ILE A 93 3.94 -11.10 -4.92
CA ILE A 93 2.61 -11.69 -5.17
C ILE A 93 2.70 -13.21 -5.28
N LEU A 94 3.70 -13.72 -5.98
CA LEU A 94 3.92 -15.16 -6.10
C LEU A 94 4.30 -15.79 -4.75
N ALA A 95 4.97 -15.05 -3.87
CA ALA A 95 5.31 -15.51 -2.53
C ALA A 95 4.07 -15.76 -1.64
N TYR A 96 2.92 -15.13 -1.92
CA TYR A 96 1.66 -15.47 -1.24
C TYR A 96 1.19 -16.90 -1.52
N PHE A 97 1.50 -17.43 -2.71
CA PHE A 97 1.16 -18.80 -3.09
C PHE A 97 2.23 -19.81 -2.69
N TYR A 98 3.45 -19.35 -2.37
CA TYR A 98 4.59 -20.19 -1.99
C TYR A 98 5.27 -19.67 -0.71
N PRO A 99 4.64 -19.86 0.46
CA PRO A 99 5.09 -19.25 1.73
C PRO A 99 6.46 -19.71 2.24
N SER A 100 7.03 -20.77 1.64
CA SER A 100 8.34 -21.31 2.04
C SER A 100 9.54 -20.60 1.40
N ARG A 101 9.33 -19.63 0.51
CA ARG A 101 10.40 -18.91 -0.19
C ARG A 101 10.35 -17.42 0.12
N ASP A 102 11.46 -16.91 0.61
CA ASP A 102 11.68 -15.48 0.83
C ASP A 102 12.22 -14.89 -0.48
N TRP A 103 11.28 -14.46 -1.36
CA TRP A 103 11.61 -13.85 -2.65
C TRP A 103 11.54 -12.33 -2.57
N GLN A 104 12.06 -11.75 -1.52
CA GLN A 104 12.07 -10.33 -1.31
C GLN A 104 13.08 -9.65 -2.24
N SER A 105 12.65 -8.68 -3.03
CA SER A 105 13.53 -7.76 -3.74
C SER A 105 13.71 -6.50 -2.90
N PHE A 106 14.94 -6.20 -2.47
CA PHE A 106 15.25 -5.02 -1.64
C PHE A 106 15.03 -3.69 -2.37
N ASP A 107 14.91 -3.70 -3.71
CA ASP A 107 14.77 -2.51 -4.55
C ASP A 107 13.41 -2.38 -5.24
N ALA A 108 12.44 -3.23 -4.91
CA ALA A 108 11.10 -3.23 -5.47
C ALA A 108 10.05 -3.14 -4.36
N TRP A 109 8.88 -2.61 -4.68
CA TRP A 109 7.81 -2.41 -3.72
C TRP A 109 6.50 -3.09 -4.15
N TYR A 110 5.84 -3.74 -3.20
CA TYR A 110 4.43 -4.06 -3.26
C TYR A 110 3.60 -2.91 -2.64
N CYS A 111 2.36 -2.71 -3.06
CA CYS A 111 1.59 -1.51 -2.68
C CYS A 111 1.44 -1.32 -1.15
N SER A 112 1.04 -2.37 -0.43
CA SER A 112 0.86 -2.31 1.02
C SER A 112 2.18 -2.32 1.79
N GLU A 113 3.21 -2.95 1.27
CA GLU A 113 4.56 -2.93 1.84
C GLU A 113 5.14 -1.50 1.85
N LEU A 114 5.04 -0.80 0.71
CA LEU A 114 5.48 0.58 0.57
C LEU A 114 4.84 1.49 1.63
N LEU A 115 3.51 1.40 1.78
CA LEU A 115 2.79 2.23 2.74
C LEU A 115 3.09 1.84 4.19
N ALA A 116 3.21 0.54 4.48
CA ALA A 116 3.60 0.06 5.81
C ALA A 116 5.00 0.54 6.20
N ALA A 117 5.96 0.52 5.25
CA ALA A 117 7.30 1.07 5.46
C ALA A 117 7.26 2.58 5.74
N GLY A 118 6.47 3.35 4.99
CA GLY A 118 6.29 4.78 5.24
C GLY A 118 5.68 5.09 6.62
N LEU A 119 4.68 4.29 7.04
CA LEU A 119 4.08 4.41 8.37
C LEU A 119 5.05 4.05 9.49
N ALA A 120 5.98 3.12 9.25
CA ALA A 120 7.04 2.80 10.21
C ALA A 120 8.11 3.90 10.25
N GLU A 121 8.47 4.47 9.10
CA GLU A 121 9.46 5.55 9.04
C GLU A 121 9.00 6.79 9.81
N CYS A 122 7.71 7.15 9.74
CA CYS A 122 7.16 8.24 10.52
C CYS A 122 6.78 7.87 11.98
N GLY A 123 7.07 6.63 12.43
CA GLY A 123 6.86 6.16 13.80
C GLY A 123 5.40 5.84 14.15
N ILE A 124 4.51 5.68 13.16
CA ILE A 124 3.13 5.23 13.39
C ILE A 124 3.07 3.71 13.57
N LEU A 125 3.86 2.96 12.80
CA LEU A 125 4.08 1.54 13.00
C LEU A 125 5.45 1.29 13.63
N PRO A 126 5.62 0.21 14.42
CA PRO A 126 6.93 -0.15 14.98
C PRO A 126 7.93 -0.48 13.88
N LYS A 127 9.14 0.08 13.96
CA LYS A 127 10.23 -0.19 12.99
C LYS A 127 10.68 -1.66 12.99
N GLU A 128 10.52 -2.34 14.12
CA GLU A 128 10.83 -3.76 14.28
C GLU A 128 9.94 -4.66 13.39
N MET A 129 8.81 -4.15 12.96
CA MET A 129 7.95 -4.84 11.99
C MET A 129 8.47 -4.71 10.55
N ALA A 130 9.38 -3.78 10.26
CA ALA A 130 9.86 -3.47 8.91
C ALA A 130 10.40 -4.71 8.17
N VAL A 131 11.09 -5.60 8.87
CA VAL A 131 11.59 -6.87 8.33
C VAL A 131 10.47 -7.82 7.86
N LYS A 132 9.22 -7.56 8.28
CA LYS A 132 8.05 -8.40 7.96
C LYS A 132 7.05 -7.73 7.01
N PHE A 133 7.33 -6.51 6.57
CA PHE A 133 6.39 -5.76 5.71
C PHE A 133 6.22 -6.38 4.32
N SER A 134 7.20 -7.16 3.84
CA SER A 134 7.12 -7.92 2.59
C SER A 134 5.94 -8.89 2.50
N ARG A 135 5.27 -9.14 3.63
CA ARG A 135 4.08 -10.02 3.69
C ARG A 135 2.82 -9.30 4.13
N VAL A 136 2.86 -7.98 4.29
CA VAL A 136 1.68 -7.18 4.65
C VAL A 136 0.79 -7.04 3.42
N THR A 137 -0.36 -7.70 3.44
CA THR A 137 -1.37 -7.54 2.39
C THR A 137 -2.12 -6.21 2.54
N PRO A 138 -2.83 -5.71 1.51
CA PRO A 138 -3.75 -4.60 1.67
C PRO A 138 -4.78 -4.80 2.78
N ARG A 139 -5.25 -6.04 2.99
CA ARG A 139 -6.12 -6.41 4.10
C ARG A 139 -5.44 -6.19 5.45
N ASP A 140 -4.21 -6.67 5.60
CA ASP A 140 -3.47 -6.54 6.85
C ASP A 140 -3.17 -5.07 7.16
N LEU A 141 -2.76 -4.31 6.13
CA LEU A 141 -2.56 -2.88 6.26
C LEU A 141 -3.84 -2.17 6.68
N MET A 142 -4.98 -2.49 6.06
CA MET A 142 -6.28 -1.91 6.44
C MET A 142 -6.61 -2.19 7.91
N LEU A 143 -6.41 -3.42 8.40
CA LEU A 143 -6.62 -3.77 9.80
C LEU A 143 -5.68 -2.97 10.73
N LEU A 144 -4.40 -2.87 10.38
CA LEU A 144 -3.40 -2.13 11.16
C LEU A 144 -3.74 -0.63 11.28
N VAL A 145 -4.22 -0.02 10.21
CA VAL A 145 -4.56 1.41 10.21
C VAL A 145 -5.95 1.69 10.78
N SER A 146 -6.91 0.77 10.65
CA SER A 146 -8.27 0.92 11.20
C SER A 146 -8.27 1.11 12.72
N THR A 147 -7.34 0.48 13.43
CA THR A 147 -7.19 0.67 14.89
C THR A 147 -6.66 2.04 15.27
N ARG A 148 -6.21 2.83 14.30
CA ARG A 148 -5.58 4.15 14.46
C ARG A 148 -6.39 5.27 13.80
N THR A 149 -7.51 4.93 13.17
CA THR A 149 -8.55 5.88 12.76
C THR A 149 -9.33 6.31 13.99
N GLY A 150 -9.73 7.55 14.04
CA GLY A 150 -10.45 8.09 15.21
C GLY A 150 -11.95 7.77 15.23
N LEU A 151 -12.33 6.57 14.83
CA LEU A 151 -13.71 6.08 14.94
C LEU A 151 -14.01 5.64 16.36
#